data_595f1e1002c972d3399fa01de8b2867a
#
_entry.id   595f1e1002c972d3399fa01de8b2867a
#
_cell.length_a   1.000
_cell.length_b   1.000
_cell.length_c   1.000
_cell.angle_alpha   90.00
_cell.angle_beta   90.00
_cell.angle_gamma   90.00
#
_symmetry.space_group_name_H-M   'P 1'
#
loop_
_entity.id
_entity.type
_entity.pdbx_description
1 polymer ?
#
loop_
_entity_poly.entity_id
_entity_poly.type
_entity_poly.pdbx_seq_one_letter_code
_entity_poly.pdbx_strand_id
1 'polypeptide(L)'
;EAHEGVDTFKTDVAFDHIKRRFTLHLSGTPFKAIANEKFADDAIYNWTYADEQQAKRDWPADSEQPNPYANLPKLNLLTYQMSDIVEQEARGGMEIDGEQTEFAFDLNEFFSTKQNGGFVHDADVDRFLDALTTQEKFPFSTPKLRDELRHTFWMLNHVDSARALAKKLKAHPVFGDYEVVLAAGDGKIDADDENEKSLDKVRR
;
A
#
# COMPACT_ATOMS: atom_id res chain seq x y z
N GLU A 1 -0.02 11.03 13.33
CA GLU A 1 -1.24 11.80 12.98
C GLU A 1 -1.88 12.27 14.24
N ALA A 2 -2.06 13.58 14.36
CA ALA A 2 -2.93 14.10 15.39
C ALA A 2 -4.31 13.50 15.13
N HIS A 3 -4.79 12.65 16.02
CA HIS A 3 -6.16 12.20 16.00
C HIS A 3 -7.06 13.42 16.10
N GLU A 4 -7.58 13.89 14.96
CA GLU A 4 -8.60 14.93 14.94
C GLU A 4 -9.90 14.31 15.42
N GLY A 5 -10.15 14.46 16.70
CA GLY A 5 -11.33 14.00 17.38
C GLY A 5 -11.24 14.31 18.87
N VAL A 6 -12.18 13.82 19.60
CA VAL A 6 -12.33 14.03 21.05
C VAL A 6 -11.03 13.85 21.86
N ASP A 7 -10.07 13.11 21.33
CA ASP A 7 -8.80 12.86 22.00
C ASP A 7 -7.82 14.04 21.98
N THR A 8 -7.85 14.89 20.95
CA THR A 8 -6.99 16.07 20.87
C THR A 8 -7.33 17.06 21.98
N PHE A 9 -8.62 17.27 22.23
CA PHE A 9 -9.08 18.15 23.31
C PHE A 9 -8.68 17.63 24.69
N LYS A 10 -8.82 16.33 24.93
CA LYS A 10 -8.40 15.70 26.19
C LYS A 10 -6.89 15.76 26.40
N THR A 11 -6.12 15.58 25.32
CA THR A 11 -4.67 15.66 25.38
C THR A 11 -4.21 17.08 25.65
N ASP A 12 -4.83 18.07 25.00
CA ASP A 12 -4.51 19.49 25.21
C ASP A 12 -4.82 19.92 26.64
N VAL A 13 -5.96 19.51 27.20
CA VAL A 13 -6.32 19.77 28.61
C VAL A 13 -5.37 19.09 29.57
N ALA A 14 -4.93 17.87 29.30
CA ALA A 14 -3.97 17.13 30.13
C ALA A 14 -2.60 17.83 30.23
N PHE A 15 -2.21 18.58 29.20
CA PHE A 15 -0.94 19.28 29.14
C PHE A 15 -1.02 20.79 29.43
N ASP A 16 -2.20 21.32 29.73
CA ASP A 16 -2.42 22.75 30.00
C ASP A 16 -1.64 23.27 31.22
N HIS A 17 -1.32 22.39 32.17
CA HIS A 17 -0.52 22.72 33.34
C HIS A 17 0.99 22.85 33.03
N ILE A 18 1.44 22.39 31.83
CA ILE A 18 2.83 22.50 31.39
C ILE A 18 3.03 23.85 30.69
N LYS A 19 3.80 24.74 31.30
CA LYS A 19 4.18 26.02 30.68
C LYS A 19 5.16 25.76 29.54
N ARG A 20 4.66 25.75 28.31
CA ARG A 20 5.47 25.59 27.09
C ARG A 20 5.95 26.95 26.60
N ARG A 21 7.23 27.08 26.26
CA ARG A 21 7.76 28.28 25.62
C ARG A 21 7.45 28.29 24.12
N PHE A 22 7.51 27.09 23.50
CA PHE A 22 7.13 26.82 22.10
C PHE A 22 6.78 25.36 21.95
N THR A 23 6.09 25.04 20.85
CA THR A 23 5.72 23.68 20.48
C THR A 23 6.15 23.44 19.03
N LEU A 24 6.86 22.34 18.78
CA LEU A 24 7.16 21.86 17.44
C LEU A 24 6.18 20.75 17.09
N HIS A 25 5.44 20.92 16.01
CA HIS A 25 4.55 19.91 15.45
C HIS A 25 5.26 19.21 14.30
N LEU A 26 5.32 17.86 14.33
CA LEU A 26 5.88 17.04 13.27
C LEU A 26 4.77 16.16 12.69
N SER A 27 4.64 16.15 11.37
CA SER A 27 3.67 15.30 10.67
C SER A 27 4.20 14.86 9.32
N GLY A 28 4.02 13.60 8.96
CA GLY A 28 4.25 13.10 7.60
C GLY A 28 3.08 13.38 6.66
N THR A 29 1.90 13.78 7.18
CA THR A 29 0.69 14.04 6.42
C THR A 29 0.03 15.36 6.86
N PRO A 30 0.68 16.52 6.67
CA PRO A 30 0.24 17.80 7.23
C PRO A 30 -0.94 18.43 6.49
N PHE A 31 -1.54 17.77 5.50
CA PHE A 31 -2.48 18.34 4.53
C PHE A 31 -3.66 19.08 5.16
N LYS A 32 -4.30 18.51 6.19
CA LYS A 32 -5.43 19.18 6.87
C LYS A 32 -5.00 20.38 7.68
N ALA A 33 -3.85 20.30 8.36
CA ALA A 33 -3.34 21.41 9.16
C ALA A 33 -2.94 22.59 8.28
N ILE A 34 -2.39 22.35 7.11
CA ILE A 34 -2.04 23.36 6.10
C ILE A 34 -3.33 23.93 5.48
N ALA A 35 -4.26 23.08 5.04
CA ALA A 35 -5.51 23.51 4.41
C ALA A 35 -6.40 24.35 5.34
N ASN A 36 -6.31 24.14 6.66
CA ASN A 36 -7.06 24.89 7.65
C ASN A 36 -6.35 26.15 8.16
N GLU A 37 -5.24 26.55 7.53
CA GLU A 37 -4.45 27.74 7.90
C GLU A 37 -4.12 27.81 9.41
N LYS A 38 -3.92 26.64 10.02
CA LYS A 38 -3.69 26.50 11.46
C LYS A 38 -2.38 27.11 11.93
N PHE A 39 -1.44 27.27 11.01
CA PHE A 39 -0.11 27.83 11.24
C PHE A 39 0.17 28.94 10.22
N ALA A 40 0.91 29.96 10.61
CA ALA A 40 1.39 30.97 9.68
C ALA A 40 2.43 30.37 8.73
N ASP A 41 2.46 30.82 7.49
CA ASP A 41 3.34 30.24 6.43
C ASP A 41 4.83 30.27 6.81
N ASP A 42 5.28 31.32 7.50
CA ASP A 42 6.63 31.49 7.99
C ASP A 42 6.98 30.58 9.18
N ALA A 43 5.98 29.94 9.78
CA ALA A 43 6.12 28.95 10.85
C ALA A 43 6.13 27.50 10.34
N ILE A 44 5.99 27.29 9.03
CA ILE A 44 5.94 25.96 8.42
C ILE A 44 7.26 25.67 7.69
N TYR A 45 7.93 24.59 8.09
CA TYR A 45 9.01 24.00 7.31
C TYR A 45 8.50 22.73 6.64
N ASN A 46 8.53 22.69 5.32
CA ASN A 46 8.12 21.54 4.53
C ASN A 46 9.33 20.90 3.85
N TRP A 47 9.45 19.59 3.99
CA TRP A 47 10.47 18.79 3.32
C TRP A 47 9.79 17.61 2.62
N THR A 48 9.76 17.67 1.30
CA THR A 48 9.07 16.70 0.46
C THR A 48 10.02 15.61 -0.04
N TYR A 49 9.44 14.54 -0.58
CA TYR A 49 10.22 13.54 -1.31
C TYR A 49 11.02 14.16 -2.48
N ALA A 50 10.45 15.14 -3.18
CA ALA A 50 11.15 15.83 -4.27
C ALA A 50 12.38 16.58 -3.76
N ASP A 51 12.27 17.26 -2.61
CA ASP A 51 13.39 17.97 -1.96
C ASP A 51 14.48 16.98 -1.54
N GLU A 52 14.10 15.85 -0.95
CA GLU A 52 15.02 14.78 -0.57
C GLU A 52 15.79 14.23 -1.77
N GLN A 53 15.08 13.91 -2.85
CA GLN A 53 15.72 13.41 -4.07
C GLN A 53 16.58 14.47 -4.76
N GLN A 54 16.22 15.76 -4.65
CA GLN A 54 17.05 16.85 -5.13
C GLN A 54 18.31 16.97 -4.28
N ALA A 55 18.19 16.99 -2.97
CA ALA A 55 19.34 17.02 -2.05
C ALA A 55 20.29 15.84 -2.25
N LYS A 56 19.75 14.66 -2.56
CA LYS A 56 20.55 13.49 -2.92
C LYS A 56 21.40 13.70 -4.17
N ARG A 57 20.82 14.32 -5.21
CA ARG A 57 21.52 14.60 -6.47
C ARG A 57 22.56 15.73 -6.33
N ASP A 58 22.19 16.75 -5.57
CA ASP A 58 23.00 17.99 -5.43
C ASP A 58 24.07 17.88 -4.35
N TRP A 59 24.17 16.74 -3.67
CA TRP A 59 25.20 16.54 -2.65
C TRP A 59 26.59 16.70 -3.25
N PRO A 60 27.44 17.60 -2.70
CA PRO A 60 28.75 17.89 -3.29
C PRO A 60 29.62 16.63 -3.35
N ALA A 61 30.18 16.38 -4.53
CA ALA A 61 31.05 15.21 -4.75
C ALA A 61 32.39 15.31 -3.98
N ASP A 62 32.80 16.52 -3.62
CA ASP A 62 33.99 16.83 -2.86
C ASP A 62 33.73 17.02 -1.35
N SER A 63 32.50 16.72 -0.89
CA SER A 63 32.16 16.80 0.52
C SER A 63 32.97 15.80 1.35
N GLU A 64 33.57 16.27 2.43
CA GLU A 64 34.20 15.38 3.42
C GLU A 64 33.21 14.49 4.17
N GLN A 65 31.92 14.86 4.17
CA GLN A 65 30.87 14.10 4.81
C GLN A 65 30.17 13.18 3.78
N PRO A 66 29.85 11.94 4.17
CA PRO A 66 29.09 11.05 3.30
C PRO A 66 27.68 11.62 3.06
N ASN A 67 27.17 11.43 1.84
CA ASN A 67 25.82 11.83 1.50
C ASN A 67 24.79 11.07 2.35
N PRO A 68 24.07 11.73 3.27
CA PRO A 68 23.10 11.10 4.15
C PRO A 68 21.90 10.52 3.39
N TYR A 69 21.65 11.00 2.16
CA TYR A 69 20.55 10.57 1.30
C TYR A 69 20.93 9.43 0.33
N ALA A 70 22.23 9.04 0.30
CA ALA A 70 22.74 8.07 -0.70
C ALA A 70 21.94 6.77 -0.75
N ASN A 71 21.55 6.24 0.41
CA ASN A 71 20.86 4.97 0.56
C ASN A 71 19.32 5.08 0.50
N LEU A 72 18.78 6.29 0.39
CA LEU A 72 17.33 6.46 0.28
C LEU A 72 16.84 6.01 -1.11
N PRO A 73 15.80 5.15 -1.18
CA PRO A 73 15.34 4.61 -2.44
C PRO A 73 14.62 5.66 -3.29
N LYS A 74 14.69 5.49 -4.59
CA LYS A 74 13.85 6.24 -5.52
C LYS A 74 12.48 5.59 -5.63
N LEU A 75 11.42 6.37 -5.43
CA LEU A 75 10.05 5.95 -5.70
C LEU A 75 9.79 6.01 -7.22
N ASN A 76 9.40 4.88 -7.79
CA ASN A 76 8.88 4.79 -9.14
C ASN A 76 7.40 4.46 -9.07
N LEU A 77 6.54 5.36 -9.54
CA LEU A 77 5.11 5.12 -9.69
C LEU A 77 4.86 4.61 -11.10
N LEU A 78 4.33 3.41 -11.20
CA LEU A 78 3.95 2.77 -12.45
C LEU A 78 2.44 2.58 -12.43
N THR A 79 1.76 3.06 -13.46
CA THR A 79 0.33 2.84 -13.65
C THR A 79 0.13 1.85 -14.78
N TYR A 80 -0.65 0.82 -14.52
CA TYR A 80 -1.04 -0.17 -15.49
C TYR A 80 -2.52 0.00 -15.81
N GLN A 81 -2.83 0.09 -17.09
CA GLN A 81 -4.21 0.13 -17.52
C GLN A 81 -4.76 -1.30 -17.50
N MET A 82 -5.66 -1.56 -16.59
CA MET A 82 -6.35 -2.86 -16.49
C MET A 82 -7.61 -2.91 -17.37
N SER A 83 -7.62 -2.16 -18.47
CA SER A 83 -8.82 -1.86 -19.27
C SER A 83 -9.61 -3.08 -19.69
N ASP A 84 -8.95 -4.15 -20.16
CA ASP A 84 -9.65 -5.29 -20.74
C ASP A 84 -10.33 -6.16 -19.66
N ILE A 85 -9.69 -6.31 -18.49
CA ILE A 85 -10.27 -7.08 -17.37
C ILE A 85 -11.37 -6.26 -16.71
N VAL A 86 -11.10 -4.99 -16.43
CA VAL A 86 -12.06 -4.08 -15.78
C VAL A 86 -13.22 -3.74 -16.68
N GLU A 87 -13.01 -3.54 -17.99
CA GLU A 87 -14.11 -3.33 -18.95
C GLU A 87 -15.04 -4.53 -19.06
N GLN A 88 -14.49 -5.75 -19.05
CA GLN A 88 -15.33 -6.96 -19.10
C GLN A 88 -16.18 -7.11 -17.85
N GLU A 89 -15.61 -6.86 -16.67
CA GLU A 89 -16.35 -6.88 -15.41
C GLU A 89 -17.35 -5.72 -15.30
N ALA A 90 -16.96 -4.51 -15.70
CA ALA A 90 -17.87 -3.35 -15.72
C ALA A 90 -19.01 -3.50 -16.75
N ARG A 91 -18.75 -4.17 -17.89
CA ARG A 91 -19.79 -4.49 -18.90
C ARG A 91 -20.67 -5.66 -18.48
N GLY A 92 -20.20 -6.56 -17.61
CA GLY A 92 -20.97 -7.64 -17.02
C GLY A 92 -21.85 -7.22 -15.83
N GLY A 93 -21.67 -6.00 -15.34
CA GLY A 93 -22.41 -5.42 -14.23
C GLY A 93 -23.88 -5.15 -14.58
N MET A 94 -24.77 -5.59 -13.70
CA MET A 94 -26.21 -5.60 -13.76
C MET A 94 -26.84 -4.39 -14.48
N GLU A 95 -27.67 -4.68 -15.46
CA GLU A 95 -28.76 -3.81 -15.90
C GLU A 95 -29.73 -3.59 -14.73
N ILE A 96 -29.58 -2.48 -14.04
CA ILE A 96 -30.58 -2.01 -13.10
C ILE A 96 -31.36 -0.91 -13.82
N ASP A 97 -32.62 -1.18 -14.15
CA ASP A 97 -33.62 -0.25 -14.69
C ASP A 97 -33.24 0.50 -16.00
N GLY A 98 -32.50 -0.14 -16.91
CA GLY A 98 -32.28 0.42 -18.27
C GLY A 98 -31.39 1.67 -18.34
N GLU A 99 -30.73 2.06 -17.28
CA GLU A 99 -29.69 3.09 -17.27
C GLU A 99 -28.30 2.47 -17.12
N GLN A 100 -27.40 2.79 -18.07
CA GLN A 100 -25.98 2.46 -17.95
C GLN A 100 -25.39 3.32 -16.84
N THR A 101 -25.27 2.76 -15.65
CA THR A 101 -24.51 3.38 -14.56
C THR A 101 -23.04 3.03 -14.77
N GLU A 102 -22.18 4.05 -14.87
CA GLU A 102 -20.73 3.85 -14.81
C GLU A 102 -20.38 3.29 -13.43
N PHE A 103 -20.12 2.00 -13.36
CA PHE A 103 -19.65 1.37 -12.13
C PHE A 103 -18.15 1.61 -11.97
N ALA A 104 -17.77 2.23 -10.85
CA ALA A 104 -16.40 2.20 -10.39
C ALA A 104 -16.03 0.75 -10.04
N PHE A 105 -14.87 0.28 -10.50
CA PHE A 105 -14.35 -1.02 -10.16
C PHE A 105 -14.15 -1.13 -8.64
N ASP A 106 -14.85 -2.08 -8.00
CA ASP A 106 -14.73 -2.32 -6.57
C ASP A 106 -13.77 -3.49 -6.30
N LEU A 107 -12.57 -3.18 -5.82
CA LEU A 107 -11.58 -4.18 -5.42
C LEU A 107 -12.07 -5.11 -4.32
N ASN A 108 -12.96 -4.65 -3.42
CA ASN A 108 -13.48 -5.50 -2.35
C ASN A 108 -14.43 -6.54 -2.91
N GLU A 109 -15.25 -6.17 -3.88
CA GLU A 109 -16.12 -7.11 -4.58
C GLU A 109 -15.29 -8.09 -5.40
N PHE A 110 -14.31 -7.61 -6.15
CA PHE A 110 -13.42 -8.46 -6.96
C PHE A 110 -12.72 -9.54 -6.14
N PHE A 111 -12.22 -9.18 -4.95
CA PHE A 111 -11.57 -10.11 -4.04
C PHE A 111 -12.51 -10.66 -2.96
N SER A 112 -13.83 -10.60 -3.17
CA SER A 112 -14.80 -11.17 -2.23
C SER A 112 -14.68 -12.70 -2.16
N THR A 113 -14.92 -13.25 -0.96
CA THR A 113 -14.75 -14.68 -0.70
C THR A 113 -16.06 -15.36 -0.37
N LYS A 114 -16.18 -16.63 -0.77
CA LYS A 114 -17.25 -17.54 -0.38
C LYS A 114 -17.02 -18.05 1.05
N GLN A 115 -18.06 -18.58 1.68
CA GLN A 115 -17.95 -19.20 3.00
C GLN A 115 -16.93 -20.36 3.09
N ASN A 116 -16.61 -21.00 1.98
CA ASN A 116 -15.61 -22.07 1.88
C ASN A 116 -14.16 -21.56 1.73
N GLY A 117 -13.94 -20.25 1.78
CA GLY A 117 -12.62 -19.62 1.68
C GLY A 117 -12.06 -19.46 0.26
N GLY A 118 -12.82 -19.79 -0.79
CA GLY A 118 -12.45 -19.48 -2.17
C GLY A 118 -13.02 -18.14 -2.62
N PHE A 119 -12.49 -17.56 -3.71
CA PHE A 119 -13.01 -16.31 -4.27
C PHE A 119 -14.39 -16.51 -4.94
N VAL A 120 -15.25 -15.51 -4.87
CA VAL A 120 -16.49 -15.45 -5.64
C VAL A 120 -16.15 -15.41 -7.13
N HIS A 121 -15.22 -14.53 -7.50
CA HIS A 121 -14.71 -14.32 -8.86
C HIS A 121 -13.39 -15.06 -9.09
N ASP A 122 -13.36 -16.36 -8.77
CA ASP A 122 -12.13 -17.15 -8.74
C ASP A 122 -11.37 -17.16 -10.07
N ALA A 123 -12.09 -17.33 -11.18
CA ALA A 123 -11.51 -17.32 -12.53
C ALA A 123 -10.96 -15.94 -12.93
N ASP A 124 -11.56 -14.87 -12.44
CA ASP A 124 -11.14 -13.49 -12.75
C ASP A 124 -9.89 -13.13 -11.95
N VAL A 125 -9.81 -13.60 -10.71
CA VAL A 125 -8.58 -13.46 -9.90
C VAL A 125 -7.43 -14.25 -10.54
N ASP A 126 -7.67 -15.45 -11.09
CA ASP A 126 -6.63 -16.18 -11.82
C ASP A 126 -6.19 -15.42 -13.07
N ARG A 127 -7.12 -14.92 -13.89
CA ARG A 127 -6.79 -14.09 -15.05
C ARG A 127 -6.00 -12.84 -14.70
N PHE A 128 -6.34 -12.21 -13.57
CA PHE A 128 -5.59 -11.06 -13.07
C PHE A 128 -4.14 -11.41 -12.71
N LEU A 129 -3.93 -12.50 -11.99
CA LEU A 129 -2.59 -12.97 -11.64
C LEU A 129 -1.79 -13.38 -12.88
N ASP A 130 -2.42 -14.08 -13.82
CA ASP A 130 -1.83 -14.44 -15.09
C ASP A 130 -1.44 -13.19 -15.90
N ALA A 131 -2.30 -12.18 -15.95
CA ALA A 131 -2.00 -10.93 -16.63
C ALA A 131 -0.77 -10.22 -16.08
N LEU A 132 -0.62 -10.17 -14.74
CA LEU A 132 0.56 -9.58 -14.10
C LEU A 132 1.87 -10.27 -14.48
N THR A 133 1.81 -11.55 -14.87
CA THR A 133 3.00 -12.37 -15.15
C THR A 133 3.26 -12.63 -16.62
N THR A 134 2.27 -12.38 -17.50
CA THR A 134 2.36 -12.72 -18.92
C THR A 134 2.25 -11.53 -19.86
N GLN A 135 1.48 -10.50 -19.50
CA GLN A 135 1.28 -9.35 -20.37
C GLN A 135 2.51 -8.46 -20.41
N GLU A 136 2.90 -8.03 -21.62
CA GLU A 136 4.04 -7.16 -21.83
C GLU A 136 3.93 -5.88 -21.00
N LYS A 137 5.04 -5.48 -20.36
CA LYS A 137 5.17 -4.32 -19.47
C LYS A 137 4.54 -4.46 -18.07
N PHE A 138 3.87 -5.56 -17.77
CA PHE A 138 3.39 -5.80 -16.40
C PHE A 138 4.57 -6.19 -15.47
N PRO A 139 4.42 -5.93 -14.13
CA PRO A 139 5.58 -5.96 -13.22
C PRO A 139 6.29 -7.30 -13.13
N PHE A 140 5.60 -8.40 -13.35
CA PHE A 140 6.16 -9.75 -13.19
C PHE A 140 6.34 -10.50 -14.52
N SER A 141 6.19 -9.80 -15.66
CA SER A 141 6.15 -10.44 -16.99
C SER A 141 7.50 -10.98 -17.46
N THR A 142 8.60 -10.50 -16.93
CA THR A 142 9.94 -10.97 -17.32
C THR A 142 10.80 -11.29 -16.11
N PRO A 143 11.78 -12.25 -16.22
CA PRO A 143 12.73 -12.53 -15.17
C PRO A 143 13.45 -11.27 -14.65
N LYS A 144 13.86 -10.39 -15.57
CA LYS A 144 14.54 -9.14 -15.20
C LYS A 144 13.69 -8.24 -14.28
N LEU A 145 12.40 -8.07 -14.60
CA LEU A 145 11.49 -7.29 -13.78
C LEU A 145 11.26 -7.97 -12.41
N ARG A 146 11.16 -9.31 -12.38
CA ARG A 146 11.03 -10.06 -11.12
C ARG A 146 12.26 -9.92 -10.24
N ASP A 147 13.46 -9.90 -10.80
CA ASP A 147 14.70 -9.67 -10.05
C ASP A 147 14.75 -8.28 -9.39
N GLU A 148 14.10 -7.29 -10.00
CA GLU A 148 13.96 -5.94 -9.42
C GLU A 148 12.87 -5.89 -8.34
N LEU A 149 11.84 -6.75 -8.42
CA LEU A 149 10.68 -6.81 -7.53
C LEU A 149 10.83 -7.94 -6.49
N ARG A 150 11.94 -7.98 -5.77
CA ARG A 150 12.23 -9.04 -4.78
C ARG A 150 11.25 -9.06 -3.61
N HIS A 151 10.68 -7.90 -3.27
CA HIS A 151 9.69 -7.77 -2.20
C HIS A 151 8.46 -7.06 -2.75
N THR A 152 7.31 -7.65 -2.51
CA THR A 152 6.01 -7.08 -2.89
C THR A 152 5.09 -7.04 -1.69
N PHE A 153 4.23 -6.04 -1.66
CA PHE A 153 3.25 -5.88 -0.60
C PHE A 153 1.85 -5.83 -1.21
N TRP A 154 1.02 -6.77 -0.79
CA TRP A 154 -0.37 -6.91 -1.25
C TRP A 154 -1.30 -6.53 -0.11
N MET A 155 -2.01 -5.43 -0.23
CA MET A 155 -2.94 -4.95 0.79
C MET A 155 -4.38 -5.23 0.36
N LEU A 156 -5.10 -5.99 1.19
CA LEU A 156 -6.51 -6.28 1.01
C LEU A 156 -7.28 -5.86 2.27
N ASN A 157 -8.52 -5.40 2.09
CA ASN A 157 -9.33 -4.88 3.19
C ASN A 157 -9.93 -5.98 4.08
N HIS A 158 -10.01 -7.23 3.59
CA HIS A 158 -10.62 -8.36 4.30
C HIS A 158 -9.61 -9.47 4.55
N VAL A 159 -9.64 -10.00 5.78
CA VAL A 159 -8.75 -11.09 6.22
C VAL A 159 -8.93 -12.35 5.37
N ASP A 160 -10.17 -12.71 5.08
CA ASP A 160 -10.47 -13.91 4.28
C ASP A 160 -9.99 -13.77 2.84
N SER A 161 -10.08 -12.56 2.26
CA SER A 161 -9.53 -12.26 0.93
C SER A 161 -8.00 -12.38 0.94
N ALA A 162 -7.33 -11.88 1.98
CA ALA A 162 -5.89 -12.01 2.12
C ALA A 162 -5.45 -13.48 2.24
N ARG A 163 -6.20 -14.31 2.99
CA ARG A 163 -5.95 -15.75 3.11
C ARG A 163 -6.13 -16.48 1.77
N ALA A 164 -7.24 -16.18 1.07
CA ALA A 164 -7.51 -16.77 -0.22
C ALA A 164 -6.44 -16.40 -1.26
N LEU A 165 -6.03 -15.12 -1.28
CA LEU A 165 -4.98 -14.65 -2.19
C LEU A 165 -3.62 -15.28 -1.87
N ALA A 166 -3.23 -15.35 -0.60
CA ALA A 166 -1.99 -16.01 -0.20
C ALA A 166 -1.92 -17.46 -0.67
N LYS A 167 -3.04 -18.20 -0.57
CA LYS A 167 -3.14 -19.57 -1.09
C LYS A 167 -2.97 -19.63 -2.61
N LYS A 168 -3.59 -18.71 -3.36
CA LYS A 168 -3.44 -18.67 -4.82
C LYS A 168 -2.02 -18.28 -5.22
N LEU A 169 -1.40 -17.31 -4.57
CA LEU A 169 -0.02 -16.91 -4.84
C LEU A 169 0.96 -18.06 -4.61
N LYS A 170 0.83 -18.81 -3.52
CA LYS A 170 1.66 -20.01 -3.25
C LYS A 170 1.51 -21.09 -4.31
N ALA A 171 0.35 -21.22 -4.93
CA ALA A 171 0.07 -22.20 -5.97
C ALA A 171 0.39 -21.70 -7.38
N HIS A 172 0.60 -20.40 -7.58
CA HIS A 172 0.79 -19.80 -8.89
C HIS A 172 2.23 -20.10 -9.42
N PRO A 173 2.42 -20.41 -10.72
CA PRO A 173 3.72 -20.80 -11.28
C PRO A 173 4.85 -19.78 -11.10
N VAL A 174 4.52 -18.49 -11.07
CA VAL A 174 5.51 -17.41 -10.90
C VAL A 174 5.56 -16.93 -9.46
N PHE A 175 4.40 -16.67 -8.84
CA PHE A 175 4.37 -16.16 -7.47
C PHE A 175 4.74 -17.22 -6.43
N GLY A 176 4.60 -18.50 -6.76
CA GLY A 176 5.05 -19.61 -5.92
C GLY A 176 6.56 -19.69 -5.70
N ASP A 177 7.35 -18.98 -6.54
CA ASP A 177 8.79 -18.83 -6.35
C ASP A 177 9.15 -17.83 -5.24
N TYR A 178 8.17 -17.02 -4.79
CA TYR A 178 8.33 -16.07 -3.69
C TYR A 178 7.94 -16.72 -2.36
N GLU A 179 8.58 -16.29 -1.27
CA GLU A 179 8.10 -16.60 0.07
C GLU A 179 6.86 -15.75 0.36
N VAL A 180 5.69 -16.39 0.38
CA VAL A 180 4.41 -15.71 0.63
C VAL A 180 4.14 -15.69 2.13
N VAL A 181 4.28 -14.51 2.75
CA VAL A 181 4.00 -14.27 4.16
C VAL A 181 2.62 -13.61 4.32
N LEU A 182 1.73 -14.23 5.06
CA LEU A 182 0.44 -13.67 5.40
C LEU A 182 0.51 -12.94 6.74
N ALA A 183 0.13 -11.65 6.76
CA ALA A 183 -0.08 -10.87 7.96
C ALA A 183 -1.54 -10.42 8.02
N ALA A 184 -2.32 -11.00 8.91
CA ALA A 184 -3.73 -10.69 9.08
C ALA A 184 -4.03 -10.15 10.49
N GLY A 185 -4.97 -9.19 10.58
CA GLY A 185 -5.29 -8.49 11.82
C GLY A 185 -6.00 -9.33 12.90
N ASP A 186 -6.43 -10.55 12.56
CA ASP A 186 -7.05 -11.49 13.51
C ASP A 186 -6.04 -12.24 14.39
N GLY A 187 -4.74 -11.99 14.20
CA GLY A 187 -3.67 -12.62 14.97
C GLY A 187 -3.48 -14.11 14.74
N LYS A 188 -4.25 -14.71 13.81
CA LYS A 188 -4.07 -16.12 13.46
C LYS A 188 -2.85 -16.24 12.56
N ILE A 189 -1.95 -17.12 12.96
CA ILE A 189 -0.79 -17.50 12.17
C ILE A 189 -1.25 -18.37 11.00
N ASP A 190 -0.53 -18.31 9.89
CA ASP A 190 -0.77 -19.21 8.75
C ASP A 190 -0.73 -20.67 9.27
N ALA A 191 -1.77 -21.47 8.98
CA ALA A 191 -1.94 -22.81 9.53
C ALA A 191 -0.79 -23.77 9.19
N ASP A 192 0.02 -23.42 8.19
CA ASP A 192 1.19 -24.20 7.77
C ASP A 192 2.45 -23.90 8.60
N ASP A 193 2.39 -22.95 9.55
CA ASP A 193 3.58 -22.48 10.27
C ASP A 193 3.27 -22.10 11.71
N GLU A 194 3.07 -23.13 12.55
CA GLU A 194 2.63 -22.98 13.93
C GLU A 194 3.64 -22.27 14.86
N ASN A 195 4.88 -22.05 14.43
CA ASN A 195 5.98 -21.65 15.32
C ASN A 195 6.56 -20.26 15.10
N GLU A 196 6.22 -19.55 14.03
CA GLU A 196 6.82 -18.26 13.72
C GLU A 196 5.78 -17.17 13.44
N LYS A 197 5.90 -16.04 14.15
CA LYS A 197 5.01 -14.90 13.93
C LYS A 197 5.29 -14.29 12.54
N SER A 198 4.25 -13.89 11.82
CA SER A 198 4.36 -13.28 10.49
C SER A 198 5.35 -12.10 10.46
N LEU A 199 5.44 -11.32 11.54
CA LEU A 199 6.36 -10.20 11.67
C LEU A 199 7.83 -10.64 11.66
N ASP A 200 8.14 -11.78 12.26
CA ASP A 200 9.52 -12.29 12.32
C ASP A 200 9.97 -12.82 10.96
N LYS A 201 9.04 -13.36 10.16
CA LYS A 201 9.30 -13.72 8.75
C LYS A 201 9.57 -12.52 7.86
N VAL A 202 8.85 -11.43 8.05
CA VAL A 202 9.04 -10.20 7.25
C VAL A 202 10.39 -9.52 7.55
N ARG A 203 10.97 -9.78 8.72
CA ARG A 203 12.27 -9.21 9.13
C ARG A 203 13.49 -9.93 8.57
N ARG A 204 13.33 -11.10 7.99
CA ARG A 204 14.41 -11.84 7.33
C ARG A 204 14.63 -11.36 5.91
#